data_d35bf3142baf5cf2f9852c59459a0aa2
#
_entry.id   d35bf3142baf5cf2f9852c59459a0aa2
#
_cell.length_a   1.000
_cell.length_b   1.000
_cell.length_c   1.000
_cell.angle_alpha   90.00
_cell.angle_beta   90.00
_cell.angle_gamma   90.00
#
_symmetry.space_group_name_H-M   'P 1'
#
loop_
_entity.id
_entity.type
_entity.pdbx_description
1 polymer ?
#
loop_
_entity_poly.entity_id
_entity_poly.type
_entity_poly.pdbx_seq_one_letter_code
_entity_poly.pdbx_strand_id
1 'polypeptide(L)'
;AEDWLVAENVKCKEEADSYEGSLKEWTGEHWKVSDVLIYVGAVGIAVRAVTSFVVSKKEDPAVLVIDELGKYCIPILSGHIGGANELAEKLSQMLSMEAVITTATDLNQKWAVDIFAKKNRLYIEDMKLAKLVSADILAGKQVLAEIEPECSVIGQIPKELKFIHESDRCDSRALKIHIGICKNDAPAGSGTQV
;
A
#
# COMPACT_ATOMS: atom_id res chain seq x y z
N ALA A 1 19.68 8.56 -17.75
CA ALA A 1 18.87 8.52 -16.52
C ALA A 1 17.37 8.47 -16.81
N GLU A 2 16.98 8.59 -18.10
CA GLU A 2 15.58 8.74 -18.54
C GLU A 2 14.87 7.39 -18.81
N ASP A 3 15.62 6.34 -19.10
CA ASP A 3 15.07 5.05 -19.57
C ASP A 3 14.57 4.10 -18.45
N TRP A 4 14.92 4.32 -17.20
CA TRP A 4 14.63 3.35 -16.14
C TRP A 4 13.23 3.47 -15.51
N LEU A 5 12.57 4.63 -15.64
CA LEU A 5 11.18 4.82 -15.17
C LEU A 5 10.14 4.21 -16.13
N VAL A 6 10.54 3.93 -17.37
CA VAL A 6 9.64 3.39 -18.40
C VAL A 6 9.40 1.87 -18.26
N ALA A 7 10.25 1.16 -17.52
CA ALA A 7 10.26 -0.30 -17.49
C ALA A 7 9.05 -0.94 -16.78
N GLU A 8 8.23 -0.21 -16.02
CA GLU A 8 7.10 -0.79 -15.27
C GLU A 8 5.77 -0.02 -15.38
N ASN A 9 5.37 0.42 -16.56
CA ASN A 9 4.09 1.13 -16.78
C ASN A 9 3.91 2.45 -16.02
N VAL A 10 4.97 3.07 -15.57
CA VAL A 10 4.92 4.43 -15.04
C VAL A 10 4.96 5.38 -16.24
N LYS A 11 3.85 5.99 -16.58
CA LYS A 11 3.82 7.07 -17.59
C LYS A 11 4.43 8.32 -16.97
N CYS A 12 5.72 8.51 -17.14
CA CYS A 12 6.35 9.79 -16.87
C CYS A 12 6.08 10.74 -18.05
N LYS A 13 5.58 11.93 -17.78
CA LYS A 13 5.71 13.05 -18.72
C LYS A 13 7.16 13.52 -18.63
N GLU A 14 7.88 13.45 -19.73
CA GLU A 14 9.31 13.80 -19.84
C GLU A 14 9.58 15.32 -19.83
N GLU A 15 8.72 16.12 -19.26
CA GLU A 15 8.93 17.57 -19.22
C GLU A 15 9.33 17.99 -17.81
N ALA A 16 10.62 18.31 -17.64
CA ALA A 16 11.09 19.03 -16.45
C ALA A 16 10.63 20.49 -16.55
N ASP A 17 9.34 20.71 -16.34
CA ASP A 17 8.78 22.05 -16.30
C ASP A 17 9.13 22.72 -14.97
N SER A 18 9.67 23.94 -15.05
CA SER A 18 9.78 24.80 -13.88
C SER A 18 8.36 25.25 -13.51
N TYR A 19 7.87 24.77 -12.35
CA TYR A 19 6.58 25.22 -11.83
C TYR A 19 6.70 26.63 -11.23
N GLU A 20 5.91 27.58 -11.72
CA GLU A 20 5.94 28.98 -11.28
C GLU A 20 5.15 29.25 -9.98
N GLY A 21 4.47 28.25 -9.40
CA GLY A 21 3.68 28.36 -8.18
C GLY A 21 4.40 27.91 -6.92
N SER A 22 3.69 27.94 -5.81
CA SER A 22 4.18 27.39 -4.54
C SER A 22 4.13 25.84 -4.58
N LEU A 23 5.00 25.20 -3.80
CA LEU A 23 4.98 23.75 -3.63
C LEU A 23 3.61 23.20 -3.20
N LYS A 24 2.84 23.98 -2.42
CA LYS A 24 1.50 23.62 -1.99
C LYS A 24 0.50 23.63 -3.15
N GLU A 25 0.57 24.60 -4.04
CA GLU A 25 -0.27 24.67 -5.24
C GLU A 25 0.04 23.51 -6.17
N TRP A 26 1.31 23.25 -6.45
CA TRP A 26 1.75 22.09 -7.21
C TRP A 26 1.21 20.77 -6.61
N THR A 27 1.34 20.61 -5.30
CA THR A 27 0.79 19.44 -4.60
C THR A 27 -0.70 19.30 -4.81
N GLY A 28 -1.46 20.39 -4.70
CA GLY A 28 -2.92 20.37 -4.87
C GLY A 28 -3.36 19.98 -6.28
N GLU A 29 -2.67 20.46 -7.31
CA GLU A 29 -2.94 20.13 -8.71
C GLU A 29 -2.69 18.64 -9.02
N HIS A 30 -1.64 18.07 -8.41
CA HIS A 30 -1.24 16.68 -8.68
C HIS A 30 -1.85 15.65 -7.73
N TRP A 31 -2.43 16.07 -6.59
CA TRP A 31 -2.90 15.16 -5.55
C TRP A 31 -3.93 14.12 -6.01
N LYS A 32 -4.84 14.50 -6.90
CA LYS A 32 -5.93 13.64 -7.37
C LYS A 32 -5.66 12.94 -8.70
N VAL A 33 -4.62 13.37 -9.40
CA VAL A 33 -4.33 12.90 -10.76
C VAL A 33 -3.08 12.03 -10.85
N SER A 34 -2.31 11.97 -9.76
CA SER A 34 -1.08 11.18 -9.70
C SER A 34 -1.23 10.00 -8.76
N ASP A 35 -0.68 8.86 -9.13
CA ASP A 35 -0.58 7.69 -8.26
C ASP A 35 0.54 7.85 -7.21
N VAL A 36 1.57 8.62 -7.57
CA VAL A 36 2.77 8.82 -6.75
C VAL A 36 3.23 10.27 -6.81
N LEU A 37 3.59 10.84 -5.67
CA LEU A 37 4.28 12.11 -5.55
C LEU A 37 5.65 11.90 -4.89
N ILE A 38 6.70 12.35 -5.55
CA ILE A 38 8.08 12.27 -5.04
C ILE A 38 8.59 13.70 -4.80
N TYR A 39 8.96 13.97 -3.57
CA TYR A 39 9.57 15.24 -3.19
C TYR A 39 11.08 15.05 -3.01
N VAL A 40 11.86 15.97 -3.54
CA VAL A 40 13.31 16.00 -3.29
C VAL A 40 13.61 17.14 -2.33
N GLY A 41 14.14 16.82 -1.15
CA GLY A 41 14.46 17.79 -0.11
C GLY A 41 14.08 17.34 1.30
N ALA A 42 13.85 18.27 2.22
CA ALA A 42 13.57 17.96 3.61
C ALA A 42 12.15 17.40 3.82
N VAL A 43 12.04 16.30 4.56
CA VAL A 43 10.74 15.63 4.91
C VAL A 43 9.73 16.63 5.49
N GLY A 44 10.17 17.55 6.36
CA GLY A 44 9.27 18.54 6.97
C GLY A 44 8.64 19.51 5.97
N ILE A 45 9.28 19.77 4.83
CA ILE A 45 8.73 20.58 3.73
C ILE A 45 7.63 19.80 3.02
N ALA A 46 7.90 18.54 2.66
CA ALA A 46 6.91 17.66 2.03
C ALA A 46 5.68 17.46 2.93
N VAL A 47 5.87 17.19 4.23
CA VAL A 47 4.77 17.05 5.19
C VAL A 47 3.88 18.28 5.21
N ARG A 48 4.45 19.50 5.25
CA ARG A 48 3.64 20.73 5.21
C ARG A 48 2.90 20.91 3.89
N ALA A 49 3.49 20.49 2.78
CA ALA A 49 2.86 20.59 1.47
C ALA A 49 1.62 19.67 1.38
N VAL A 50 1.71 18.43 1.87
CA VAL A 50 0.64 17.42 1.73
C VAL A 50 -0.46 17.53 2.77
N THR A 51 -0.19 18.07 3.97
CA THR A 51 -1.11 18.03 5.14
C THR A 51 -2.53 18.50 4.83
N SER A 52 -2.69 19.48 3.93
CA SER A 52 -4.01 20.03 3.58
C SER A 52 -4.84 19.11 2.68
N PHE A 53 -4.24 18.09 2.09
CA PHE A 53 -4.84 17.23 1.07
C PHE A 53 -5.08 15.80 1.55
N VAL A 54 -4.44 15.40 2.65
CA VAL A 54 -4.56 14.04 3.21
C VAL A 54 -5.99 13.75 3.66
N VAL A 55 -6.58 12.70 3.10
CA VAL A 55 -7.95 12.24 3.38
C VAL A 55 -7.94 10.82 3.93
N SER A 56 -7.43 9.88 3.17
CA SER A 56 -7.40 8.48 3.59
C SER A 56 -6.33 7.68 2.82
N LYS A 57 -5.79 6.65 3.47
CA LYS A 57 -4.80 5.75 2.85
C LYS A 57 -5.31 4.95 1.64
N LYS A 58 -6.61 5.02 1.33
CA LYS A 58 -7.23 4.36 0.17
C LYS A 58 -7.28 5.27 -1.06
N GLU A 59 -7.32 6.58 -0.83
CA GLU A 59 -7.54 7.59 -1.85
C GLU A 59 -6.30 8.45 -2.09
N ASP A 60 -5.46 8.59 -1.05
CA ASP A 60 -4.27 9.41 -1.13
C ASP A 60 -3.19 8.72 -1.96
N PRO A 61 -2.47 9.46 -2.81
CA PRO A 61 -1.35 8.93 -3.57
C PRO A 61 -0.24 8.40 -2.67
N ALA A 62 0.62 7.57 -3.22
CA ALA A 62 1.89 7.25 -2.58
C ALA A 62 2.75 8.51 -2.48
N VAL A 63 3.29 8.81 -1.31
CA VAL A 63 4.18 9.97 -1.15
C VAL A 63 5.52 9.52 -0.61
N LEU A 64 6.56 9.86 -1.36
CA LEU A 64 7.96 9.60 -1.01
C LEU A 64 8.73 10.91 -0.89
N VAL A 65 9.74 10.91 -0.05
CA VAL A 65 10.72 11.99 0.04
C VAL A 65 12.11 11.42 -0.17
N ILE A 66 12.86 12.02 -1.07
CA ILE A 66 14.28 11.76 -1.29
C ILE A 66 15.03 12.96 -0.76
N ASP A 67 16.05 12.74 0.08
CA ASP A 67 16.89 13.86 0.53
C ASP A 67 17.69 14.46 -0.63
N GLU A 68 18.13 15.70 -0.49
CA GLU A 68 18.83 16.43 -1.58
C GLU A 68 20.14 15.79 -2.05
N LEU A 69 20.73 14.92 -1.23
CA LEU A 69 21.92 14.15 -1.60
C LEU A 69 21.61 12.81 -2.25
N GLY A 70 20.33 12.44 -2.36
CA GLY A 70 19.91 11.13 -2.88
C GLY A 70 20.36 9.96 -2.02
N LYS A 71 20.56 10.17 -0.72
CA LYS A 71 21.03 9.13 0.20
C LYS A 71 19.89 8.29 0.77
N TYR A 72 18.76 8.94 1.08
CA TYR A 72 17.61 8.31 1.72
C TYR A 72 16.35 8.44 0.86
N CYS A 73 15.57 7.36 0.80
CA CYS A 73 14.23 7.36 0.22
C CYS A 73 13.22 6.99 1.30
N ILE A 74 12.35 7.93 1.65
CA ILE A 74 11.49 7.88 2.82
C ILE A 74 10.04 7.90 2.39
N PRO A 75 9.30 6.76 2.45
CA PRO A 75 7.86 6.76 2.22
C PRO A 75 7.15 7.39 3.43
N ILE A 76 6.33 8.43 3.18
CA ILE A 76 5.63 9.16 4.24
C ILE A 76 4.12 8.94 4.24
N LEU A 77 3.51 8.59 3.11
CA LEU A 77 2.08 8.27 3.01
C LEU A 77 1.83 7.06 2.10
N SER A 78 0.71 6.38 2.36
CA SER A 78 0.18 5.26 1.56
C SER A 78 1.21 4.13 1.34
N GLY A 79 1.94 3.76 2.40
CA GLY A 79 3.04 2.80 2.39
C GLY A 79 2.67 1.45 1.76
N HIS A 80 1.58 0.82 2.22
CA HIS A 80 1.16 -0.51 1.76
C HIS A 80 0.21 -0.45 0.56
N ILE A 81 -1.02 0.04 0.76
CA ILE A 81 -2.05 0.05 -0.27
C ILE A 81 -1.63 0.90 -1.46
N GLY A 82 -1.10 2.10 -1.21
CA GLY A 82 -0.58 2.99 -2.25
C GLY A 82 0.76 2.55 -2.84
N GLY A 83 1.48 1.61 -2.19
CA GLY A 83 2.73 1.05 -2.71
C GLY A 83 3.98 1.89 -2.46
N ALA A 84 3.92 2.92 -1.59
CA ALA A 84 5.07 3.78 -1.34
C ALA A 84 6.28 3.02 -0.77
N ASN A 85 6.08 2.01 0.09
CA ASN A 85 7.17 1.21 0.64
C ASN A 85 7.86 0.37 -0.45
N GLU A 86 7.06 -0.32 -1.28
CA GLU A 86 7.60 -1.11 -2.38
C GLU A 86 8.35 -0.24 -3.40
N LEU A 87 7.83 0.94 -3.70
CA LEU A 87 8.49 1.88 -4.59
C LEU A 87 9.79 2.43 -3.97
N ALA A 88 9.79 2.73 -2.66
CA ALA A 88 11.00 3.16 -1.96
C ALA A 88 12.11 2.09 -2.03
N GLU A 89 11.78 0.82 -1.83
CA GLU A 89 12.73 -0.29 -1.97
C GLU A 89 13.28 -0.39 -3.40
N LYS A 90 12.41 -0.34 -4.41
CA LYS A 90 12.82 -0.39 -5.82
C LYS A 90 13.75 0.78 -6.18
N LEU A 91 13.35 2.01 -5.86
CA LEU A 91 14.17 3.19 -6.12
C LEU A 91 15.52 3.13 -5.39
N SER A 92 15.52 2.66 -4.15
CA SER A 92 16.74 2.51 -3.37
C SER A 92 17.72 1.51 -3.98
N GLN A 93 17.23 0.40 -4.50
CA GLN A 93 18.06 -0.56 -5.23
C GLN A 93 18.62 0.02 -6.53
N MET A 94 17.78 0.74 -7.30
CA MET A 94 18.16 1.30 -8.60
C MET A 94 19.16 2.46 -8.48
N LEU A 95 18.96 3.32 -7.49
CA LEU A 95 19.72 4.57 -7.33
C LEU A 95 20.75 4.51 -6.21
N SER A 96 20.96 3.32 -5.61
CA SER A 96 21.91 3.12 -4.51
C SER A 96 21.62 4.01 -3.29
N MET A 97 20.33 4.21 -2.98
CA MET A 97 19.86 4.93 -1.79
C MET A 97 19.53 3.95 -0.67
N GLU A 98 19.26 4.46 0.52
CA GLU A 98 18.73 3.70 1.66
C GLU A 98 17.22 3.95 1.81
N ALA A 99 16.40 2.88 1.75
CA ALA A 99 14.97 2.98 2.03
C ALA A 99 14.73 3.06 3.53
N VAL A 100 14.09 4.14 4.00
CA VAL A 100 13.77 4.33 5.42
C VAL A 100 12.31 3.94 5.68
N ILE A 101 12.06 2.64 5.75
CA ILE A 101 10.72 2.10 5.98
C ILE A 101 10.48 1.95 7.48
N THR A 102 9.40 2.55 8.01
CA THR A 102 9.08 2.59 9.44
C THR A 102 7.83 1.83 9.82
N THR A 103 7.13 1.23 8.85
CA THR A 103 5.88 0.52 9.09
C THR A 103 6.13 -0.74 9.92
N ALA A 104 5.41 -0.91 11.01
CA ALA A 104 5.63 -2.01 11.96
C ALA A 104 5.54 -3.41 11.33
N THR A 105 4.65 -3.61 10.35
CA THR A 105 4.52 -4.87 9.61
C THR A 105 5.77 -5.19 8.80
N ASP A 106 6.38 -4.19 8.16
CA ASP A 106 7.60 -4.36 7.37
C ASP A 106 8.80 -4.56 8.27
N LEU A 107 8.96 -3.74 9.31
CA LEU A 107 10.05 -3.87 10.29
C LEU A 107 10.09 -5.24 10.97
N ASN A 108 8.92 -5.82 11.24
CA ASN A 108 8.83 -7.13 11.87
C ASN A 108 8.78 -8.27 10.85
N GLN A 109 8.90 -8.00 9.56
CA GLN A 109 8.72 -8.97 8.48
C GLN A 109 7.41 -9.76 8.63
N LYS A 110 6.38 -9.12 9.20
CA LYS A 110 5.08 -9.73 9.42
C LYS A 110 4.17 -9.49 8.23
N TRP A 111 3.35 -10.48 8.01
CA TRP A 111 2.35 -10.45 6.96
C TRP A 111 1.34 -9.31 7.19
N ALA A 112 1.01 -8.58 6.14
CA ALA A 112 0.02 -7.50 6.17
C ALA A 112 -1.20 -7.87 5.31
N VAL A 113 -2.40 -7.77 5.90
CA VAL A 113 -3.66 -8.13 5.25
C VAL A 113 -3.89 -7.33 3.97
N ASP A 114 -3.57 -6.05 3.99
CA ASP A 114 -3.77 -5.16 2.85
C ASP A 114 -2.81 -5.45 1.68
N ILE A 115 -1.55 -5.79 1.95
CA ILE A 115 -0.60 -6.24 0.93
C ILE A 115 -1.05 -7.58 0.34
N PHE A 116 -1.46 -8.52 1.20
CA PHE A 116 -1.97 -9.80 0.74
C PHE A 116 -3.21 -9.63 -0.15
N ALA A 117 -4.17 -8.80 0.28
CA ALA A 117 -5.36 -8.52 -0.50
C ALA A 117 -5.00 -7.89 -1.87
N LYS A 118 -4.11 -6.91 -1.91
CA LYS A 118 -3.65 -6.27 -3.15
C LYS A 118 -3.01 -7.28 -4.10
N LYS A 119 -2.08 -8.13 -3.60
CA LYS A 119 -1.40 -9.16 -4.41
C LYS A 119 -2.37 -10.19 -4.99
N ASN A 120 -3.44 -10.49 -4.26
CA ASN A 120 -4.46 -11.45 -4.68
C ASN A 120 -5.67 -10.81 -5.36
N ARG A 121 -5.67 -9.50 -5.60
CA ARG A 121 -6.80 -8.74 -6.17
C ARG A 121 -8.09 -8.90 -5.36
N LEU A 122 -7.96 -9.03 -4.04
CA LEU A 122 -9.08 -9.17 -3.12
C LEU A 122 -9.56 -7.80 -2.66
N TYR A 123 -10.87 -7.69 -2.47
CA TYR A 123 -11.48 -6.53 -1.81
C TYR A 123 -11.58 -6.78 -0.30
N ILE A 124 -11.25 -5.77 0.50
CA ILE A 124 -11.40 -5.84 1.96
C ILE A 124 -12.71 -5.18 2.35
N GLU A 125 -13.70 -5.97 2.77
CA GLU A 125 -15.00 -5.46 3.18
C GLU A 125 -14.93 -4.67 4.50
N ASP A 126 -14.22 -5.20 5.49
CA ASP A 126 -14.08 -4.56 6.81
C ASP A 126 -12.62 -4.18 7.12
N MET A 127 -12.31 -2.89 6.93
CA MET A 127 -10.98 -2.35 7.24
C MET A 127 -10.69 -2.30 8.75
N LYS A 128 -11.72 -2.31 9.62
CA LYS A 128 -11.49 -2.36 11.06
C LYS A 128 -11.05 -3.75 11.46
N LEU A 129 -11.72 -4.76 10.93
CA LEU A 129 -11.34 -6.17 11.12
C LEU A 129 -9.94 -6.45 10.55
N ALA A 130 -9.62 -5.95 9.36
CA ALA A 130 -8.30 -6.10 8.76
C ALA A 130 -7.18 -5.52 9.64
N LYS A 131 -7.44 -4.39 10.32
CA LYS A 131 -6.49 -3.82 11.30
C LYS A 131 -6.32 -4.73 12.53
N LEU A 132 -7.40 -5.32 13.05
CA LEU A 132 -7.34 -6.25 14.19
C LEU A 132 -6.56 -7.51 13.80
N VAL A 133 -6.81 -8.07 12.61
CA VAL A 133 -6.06 -9.22 12.09
C VAL A 133 -4.56 -8.89 12.01
N SER A 134 -4.20 -7.74 11.45
CA SER A 134 -2.80 -7.32 11.38
C SER A 134 -2.17 -7.16 12.77
N ALA A 135 -2.91 -6.59 13.74
CA ALA A 135 -2.44 -6.44 15.11
C ALA A 135 -2.24 -7.79 15.81
N ASP A 136 -3.15 -8.75 15.62
CA ASP A 136 -3.04 -10.08 16.21
C ASP A 136 -1.89 -10.88 15.62
N ILE A 137 -1.66 -10.80 14.30
CA ILE A 137 -0.49 -11.39 13.63
C ILE A 137 0.82 -10.78 14.16
N LEU A 138 0.89 -9.45 14.31
CA LEU A 138 2.04 -8.77 14.91
C LEU A 138 2.30 -9.25 16.35
N ALA A 139 1.25 -9.49 17.10
CA ALA A 139 1.33 -10.04 18.46
C ALA A 139 1.68 -11.55 18.51
N GLY A 140 1.85 -12.20 17.36
CA GLY A 140 2.12 -13.63 17.25
C GLY A 140 0.92 -14.53 17.53
N LYS A 141 -0.29 -13.96 17.56
CA LYS A 141 -1.52 -14.73 17.74
C LYS A 141 -1.92 -15.43 16.45
N GLN A 142 -2.58 -16.56 16.60
CA GLN A 142 -3.10 -17.32 15.48
C GLN A 142 -4.39 -16.69 14.94
N VAL A 143 -4.44 -16.51 13.63
CA VAL A 143 -5.62 -16.10 12.87
C VAL A 143 -6.07 -17.28 12.01
N LEU A 144 -7.37 -17.48 11.92
CA LEU A 144 -7.96 -18.55 11.11
C LEU A 144 -8.40 -17.98 9.75
N ALA A 145 -8.10 -18.70 8.68
CA ALA A 145 -8.52 -18.32 7.32
C ALA A 145 -9.30 -19.47 6.69
N GLU A 146 -10.47 -19.16 6.20
CA GLU A 146 -11.28 -20.05 5.39
C GLU A 146 -11.23 -19.58 3.93
N ILE A 147 -10.91 -20.48 3.02
CA ILE A 147 -10.84 -20.18 1.59
C ILE A 147 -11.89 -21.02 0.89
N GLU A 148 -12.73 -20.39 0.08
CA GLU A 148 -13.67 -21.11 -0.78
C GLU A 148 -12.92 -21.99 -1.79
N PRO A 149 -13.45 -23.18 -2.13
CA PRO A 149 -12.77 -24.15 -3.01
C PRO A 149 -12.41 -23.59 -4.40
N GLU A 150 -13.18 -22.63 -4.88
CA GLU A 150 -12.98 -22.00 -6.17
C GLU A 150 -11.94 -20.88 -6.13
N CYS A 151 -11.51 -20.45 -4.95
CA CYS A 151 -10.53 -19.41 -4.75
C CYS A 151 -9.13 -20.00 -4.58
N SER A 152 -8.15 -19.31 -5.16
CA SER A 152 -6.74 -19.59 -4.94
C SER A 152 -6.02 -18.33 -4.51
N VAL A 153 -5.05 -18.47 -3.63
CA VAL A 153 -4.22 -17.34 -3.18
C VAL A 153 -2.78 -17.56 -3.56
N ILE A 154 -2.10 -16.48 -3.94
CA ILE A 154 -0.70 -16.47 -4.28
C ILE A 154 0.12 -15.72 -3.21
N GLY A 155 1.36 -16.14 -3.06
CA GLY A 155 2.30 -15.52 -2.13
C GLY A 155 2.57 -16.37 -0.88
N GLN A 156 3.46 -15.87 -0.03
CA GLN A 156 3.78 -16.53 1.22
C GLN A 156 2.65 -16.38 2.23
N ILE A 157 2.23 -17.51 2.78
CA ILE A 157 1.26 -17.57 3.84
C ILE A 157 2.02 -17.53 5.16
N PRO A 158 1.72 -16.58 6.07
CA PRO A 158 2.41 -16.51 7.34
C PRO A 158 2.03 -17.70 8.22
N LYS A 159 2.96 -18.11 9.07
CA LYS A 159 2.75 -19.20 10.03
C LYS A 159 1.63 -18.92 11.04
N GLU A 160 1.33 -17.65 11.27
CA GLU A 160 0.26 -17.19 12.14
C GLU A 160 -1.13 -17.36 11.50
N LEU A 161 -1.22 -17.55 10.18
CA LEU A 161 -2.46 -17.77 9.45
C LEU A 161 -2.67 -19.26 9.21
N LYS A 162 -3.65 -19.85 9.89
CA LYS A 162 -4.01 -21.24 9.74
C LYS A 162 -5.24 -21.39 8.88
N PHE A 163 -5.11 -22.14 7.78
CA PHE A 163 -6.26 -22.51 6.98
C PHE A 163 -7.10 -23.55 7.70
N ILE A 164 -8.41 -23.37 7.66
CA ILE A 164 -9.40 -24.27 8.23
C ILE A 164 -10.42 -24.61 7.15
N HIS A 165 -11.00 -25.79 7.23
CA HIS A 165 -12.17 -26.18 6.47
C HIS A 165 -13.44 -26.03 7.32
N GLU A 166 -14.60 -25.89 6.68
CA GLU A 166 -15.91 -25.71 7.35
C GLU A 166 -16.19 -26.77 8.45
N SER A 167 -15.62 -27.97 8.30
CA SER A 167 -15.76 -29.07 9.24
C SER A 167 -14.89 -28.98 10.50
N ASP A 168 -13.95 -28.06 10.55
CA ASP A 168 -12.98 -27.99 11.64
C ASP A 168 -13.59 -27.34 12.88
N ARG A 169 -13.48 -28.02 14.02
CA ARG A 169 -13.83 -27.44 15.32
C ARG A 169 -12.76 -26.40 15.70
N CYS A 170 -13.11 -25.14 15.65
CA CYS A 170 -12.19 -24.05 15.94
C CYS A 170 -12.45 -23.43 17.30
N ASP A 171 -11.39 -22.92 17.92
CA ASP A 171 -11.49 -22.09 19.12
C ASP A 171 -12.29 -20.82 18.77
N SER A 172 -13.39 -20.60 19.49
CA SER A 172 -14.34 -19.51 19.27
C SER A 172 -13.74 -18.10 19.52
N ARG A 173 -12.51 -18.02 20.04
CA ARG A 173 -11.84 -16.78 20.38
C ARG A 173 -10.86 -16.28 19.31
N ALA A 174 -10.51 -17.10 18.32
CA ALA A 174 -9.60 -16.69 17.25
C ALA A 174 -10.34 -15.82 16.23
N LEU A 175 -9.66 -14.78 15.73
CA LEU A 175 -10.18 -14.02 14.59
C LEU A 175 -10.25 -14.92 13.36
N LYS A 176 -11.34 -14.82 12.63
CA LYS A 176 -11.56 -15.51 11.36
C LYS A 176 -11.58 -14.52 10.21
N ILE A 177 -10.90 -14.87 9.12
CA ILE A 177 -11.07 -14.23 7.82
C ILE A 177 -11.64 -15.23 6.84
N HIS A 178 -12.51 -14.75 5.98
CA HIS A 178 -13.09 -15.53 4.88
C HIS A 178 -12.58 -14.97 3.56
N ILE A 179 -12.12 -15.85 2.66
CA ILE A 179 -11.67 -15.52 1.32
C ILE A 179 -12.57 -16.27 0.35
N GLY A 180 -13.45 -15.55 -0.31
CA GLY A 180 -14.45 -16.12 -1.19
C GLY A 180 -14.81 -15.19 -2.35
N ILE A 181 -15.67 -15.70 -3.23
CA ILE A 181 -16.24 -14.93 -4.32
C ILE A 181 -17.46 -14.19 -3.77
N CYS A 182 -17.43 -12.86 -3.84
CA CYS A 182 -18.59 -12.06 -3.48
C CYS A 182 -19.78 -12.43 -4.41
N LYS A 183 -20.71 -13.20 -3.88
CA LYS A 183 -21.96 -13.54 -4.60
C LYS A 183 -22.90 -12.36 -4.47
N ASN A 184 -22.72 -11.38 -5.34
CA ASN A 184 -23.68 -10.30 -5.63
C ASN A 184 -24.31 -9.58 -4.44
N ASP A 185 -23.83 -8.38 -4.15
CA ASP A 185 -24.65 -7.18 -4.34
C ASP A 185 -23.66 -6.04 -4.55
N ALA A 186 -23.24 -5.87 -5.80
CA ALA A 186 -22.56 -4.65 -6.19
C ALA A 186 -23.53 -3.49 -5.92
N PRO A 187 -23.18 -2.48 -5.10
CA PRO A 187 -23.91 -1.24 -5.12
C PRO A 187 -23.79 -0.72 -6.55
N ALA A 188 -24.93 -0.56 -7.19
CA ALA A 188 -25.04 0.06 -8.51
C ALA A 188 -24.42 1.46 -8.43
N GLY A 189 -23.29 1.67 -9.07
CA GLY A 189 -22.66 2.98 -9.09
C GLY A 189 -21.29 2.99 -9.72
N SER A 190 -21.28 3.38 -10.98
CA SER A 190 -20.20 3.82 -11.85
C SER A 190 -19.33 2.72 -12.45
N GLY A 191 -19.81 2.27 -13.61
CA GLY A 191 -18.95 1.73 -14.64
C GLY A 191 -18.01 2.79 -15.17
N THR A 192 -16.81 2.38 -15.46
CA THR A 192 -16.08 2.87 -16.61
C THR A 192 -15.33 1.67 -17.17
N GLN A 193 -15.83 1.21 -18.30
CA GLN A 193 -15.07 0.42 -19.28
C GLN A 193 -13.91 1.28 -19.77
N VAL A 194 -12.78 0.77 -19.83
CA VAL A 194 -11.80 0.54 -20.93
C VAL A 194 -10.51 0.05 -20.30
#